data_2524aa701a02aa1ed87a656a2ff25828
#
_entry.id   2524aa701a02aa1ed87a656a2ff25828
#
_cell.length_a   1.000
_cell.length_b   1.000
_cell.length_c   1.000
_cell.angle_alpha   90.00
_cell.angle_beta   90.00
_cell.angle_gamma   90.00
#
_symmetry.space_group_name_H-M   'P 1'
#
loop_
_entity.id
_entity.type
_entity.pdbx_description
1 polymer ?
#
loop_
_entity_poly.entity_id
_entity_poly.type
_entity_poly.pdbx_seq_one_letter_code
_entity_poly.pdbx_strand_id
1 'polypeptide(L)'
;MATNKIRLADLFRYYRALPHQLAAITELEAAIDKANPHILGRDQGWFKTWSVAGKQTEFPNTWEGVLEAARVAGAKFPELVAAQWALESSYGKLVSGRNNFFGLKGTGSATTTQEFINNQWVTITDTFIDFPDLLSCVIYLVDHWYKDYKQYKGCNNAATREEAAKWLIKENYATDPNYAGKLIALMDQHAGTDPPVKPREKIL
;
A
#
# COMPACT_ATOMS: atom_id res chain seq x y z
N MET A 1 0.13 -4.46 -25.65
CA MET A 1 0.57 -4.52 -24.24
C MET A 1 1.00 -3.13 -23.83
N ALA A 2 0.32 -2.53 -22.86
CA ALA A 2 0.71 -1.23 -22.33
C ALA A 2 1.99 -1.43 -21.50
N THR A 3 3.10 -0.91 -21.97
CA THR A 3 4.35 -0.87 -21.20
C THR A 3 4.17 0.16 -20.08
N ASN A 4 4.08 -0.28 -18.86
CA ASN A 4 4.11 0.58 -17.70
C ASN A 4 5.45 1.30 -17.64
N LYS A 5 5.39 2.62 -17.81
CA LYS A 5 6.54 3.50 -17.88
C LYS A 5 6.82 4.04 -16.49
N ILE A 6 7.80 3.49 -15.79
CA ILE A 6 8.22 3.95 -14.48
C ILE A 6 9.46 4.83 -14.65
N ARG A 7 9.43 6.08 -14.20
CA ARG A 7 10.61 6.92 -14.09
C ARG A 7 11.44 6.52 -12.87
N LEU A 8 12.76 6.77 -12.94
CA LEU A 8 13.64 6.50 -11.81
C LEU A 8 13.20 7.27 -10.55
N ALA A 9 12.84 8.54 -10.73
CA ALA A 9 12.30 9.35 -9.63
C ALA A 9 11.03 8.78 -9.03
N ASP A 10 10.16 8.16 -9.83
CA ASP A 10 8.95 7.51 -9.33
C ASP A 10 9.28 6.22 -8.59
N LEU A 11 10.26 5.45 -9.09
CA LEU A 11 10.77 4.26 -8.41
C LEU A 11 11.36 4.63 -7.04
N PHE A 12 12.15 5.69 -6.96
CA PHE A 12 12.75 6.12 -5.70
C PHE A 12 11.76 6.83 -4.78
N ARG A 13 10.75 7.50 -5.30
CA ARG A 13 9.60 7.97 -4.54
C ARG A 13 8.86 6.80 -3.89
N TYR A 14 8.69 5.77 -4.66
CA TYR A 14 8.12 4.50 -4.22
C TYR A 14 8.94 3.86 -3.10
N TYR A 15 10.28 3.85 -3.21
CA TYR A 15 11.19 3.38 -2.17
C TYR A 15 11.51 4.44 -1.10
N ARG A 16 10.77 5.55 -1.08
CA ARG A 16 10.89 6.62 -0.07
C ARG A 16 12.24 7.29 0.04
N ALA A 17 12.83 7.57 -1.08
CA ALA A 17 13.94 8.50 -1.10
C ALA A 17 13.53 9.83 -0.43
N LEU A 18 14.41 10.36 0.38
CA LEU A 18 14.22 11.67 1.00
C LEU A 18 14.14 12.77 -0.09
N PRO A 19 13.49 13.91 0.17
CA PRO A 19 13.31 14.96 -0.84
C PRO A 19 14.60 15.37 -1.56
N HIS A 20 15.71 15.48 -0.84
CA HIS A 20 17.02 15.81 -1.45
C HIS A 20 17.58 14.67 -2.32
N GLN A 21 17.28 13.41 -2.00
CA GLN A 21 17.65 12.26 -2.82
C GLN A 21 16.81 12.21 -4.09
N LEU A 22 15.52 12.54 -4.02
CA LEU A 22 14.65 12.64 -5.19
C LEU A 22 15.10 13.74 -6.14
N ALA A 23 15.54 14.89 -5.62
CA ALA A 23 16.10 15.97 -6.43
C ALA A 23 17.34 15.51 -7.19
N ALA A 24 18.31 14.89 -6.50
CA ALA A 24 19.52 14.36 -7.12
C ALA A 24 19.24 13.29 -8.18
N ILE A 25 18.24 12.43 -7.94
CA ILE A 25 17.83 11.40 -8.91
C ILE A 25 17.20 12.03 -10.16
N THR A 26 16.37 13.05 -9.97
CA THR A 26 15.76 13.79 -11.08
C THR A 26 16.82 14.50 -11.93
N GLU A 27 17.83 15.09 -11.30
CA GLU A 27 18.97 15.70 -11.99
C GLU A 27 19.79 14.65 -12.75
N LEU A 28 20.01 13.48 -12.15
CA LEU A 28 20.69 12.36 -12.80
C LEU A 28 19.93 11.86 -14.01
N GLU A 29 18.61 11.67 -13.92
CA GLU A 29 17.76 11.31 -15.06
C GLU A 29 17.89 12.33 -16.19
N ALA A 30 17.80 13.62 -15.87
CA ALA A 30 17.92 14.69 -16.85
C ALA A 30 19.31 14.71 -17.53
N ALA A 31 20.37 14.47 -16.74
CA ALA A 31 21.75 14.39 -17.28
C ALA A 31 21.92 13.20 -18.20
N ILE A 32 21.37 12.04 -17.87
CA ILE A 32 21.42 10.83 -18.71
C ILE A 32 20.61 11.02 -20.00
N ASP A 33 19.40 11.57 -19.91
CA ASP A 33 18.56 11.87 -21.08
C ASP A 33 19.26 12.86 -22.02
N LYS A 34 19.96 13.84 -21.45
CA LYS A 34 20.76 14.80 -22.23
C LYS A 34 21.96 14.15 -22.92
N ALA A 35 22.62 13.21 -22.23
CA ALA A 35 23.79 12.52 -22.76
C ALA A 35 23.43 11.49 -23.85
N ASN A 36 22.23 10.93 -23.82
CA ASN A 36 21.79 9.84 -24.68
C ASN A 36 20.44 10.10 -25.40
N PRO A 37 20.23 11.25 -26.04
CA PRO A 37 18.92 11.65 -26.55
C PRO A 37 18.42 10.74 -27.69
N HIS A 38 19.32 10.04 -28.38
CA HIS A 38 19.01 9.14 -29.50
C HIS A 38 18.68 7.71 -29.05
N ILE A 39 19.11 7.31 -27.85
CA ILE A 39 18.87 5.95 -27.34
C ILE A 39 17.50 5.89 -26.63
N LEU A 40 17.12 6.96 -25.95
CA LEU A 40 16.02 6.95 -25.02
C LEU A 40 14.75 7.64 -25.52
N GLY A 41 14.85 8.45 -26.54
CA GLY A 41 13.75 9.28 -27.02
C GLY A 41 13.31 10.30 -25.98
N ARG A 42 13.27 11.57 -26.35
CA ARG A 42 12.97 12.71 -25.45
C ARG A 42 11.72 12.57 -24.60
N ASP A 43 10.70 11.87 -25.14
CA ASP A 43 9.40 11.75 -24.48
C ASP A 43 9.30 10.50 -23.62
N GLN A 44 10.38 9.79 -23.46
CA GLN A 44 10.27 8.45 -22.93
C GLN A 44 10.86 8.28 -21.55
N GLY A 45 11.73 9.16 -21.07
CA GLY A 45 12.45 8.98 -19.81
C GLY A 45 13.26 7.69 -19.77
N TRP A 46 14.32 7.67 -19.07
CA TRP A 46 15.34 6.61 -19.08
C TRP A 46 14.80 5.21 -18.75
N PHE A 47 13.72 5.14 -18.01
CA PHE A 47 13.13 3.90 -17.52
C PHE A 47 11.89 3.44 -18.28
N LYS A 48 11.58 4.02 -19.41
CA LYS A 48 10.45 3.58 -20.23
C LYS A 48 10.55 2.14 -20.73
N THR A 49 11.74 1.63 -20.84
CA THR A 49 12.02 0.29 -21.36
C THR A 49 12.52 -0.69 -20.31
N TRP A 50 12.60 -0.26 -19.04
CA TRP A 50 12.87 -1.18 -17.97
C TRP A 50 11.59 -1.94 -17.63
N SER A 51 11.25 -2.88 -18.49
CA SER A 51 10.53 -4.04 -18.00
C SER A 51 11.54 -4.78 -17.13
N VAL A 52 11.32 -4.82 -15.84
CA VAL A 52 11.98 -5.79 -14.99
C VAL A 52 11.50 -7.14 -15.48
N ALA A 53 12.24 -7.71 -16.43
CA ALA A 53 11.94 -8.99 -17.01
C ALA A 53 11.81 -9.98 -15.85
N GLY A 54 10.59 -10.50 -15.62
CA GLY A 54 10.30 -11.55 -14.67
C GLY A 54 9.89 -11.13 -13.28
N LYS A 55 9.74 -9.85 -12.90
CA LYS A 55 9.06 -9.50 -11.65
C LYS A 55 7.61 -9.11 -11.93
N GLN A 56 6.74 -9.89 -11.34
CA GLN A 56 5.31 -9.68 -11.29
C GLN A 56 5.04 -8.24 -10.82
N THR A 57 4.59 -7.38 -11.72
CA THR A 57 4.18 -5.99 -11.43
C THR A 57 2.79 -5.95 -10.81
N GLU A 58 2.07 -7.07 -10.83
CA GLU A 58 0.76 -7.23 -10.26
C GLU A 58 0.83 -8.16 -9.05
N PHE A 59 0.48 -7.63 -7.90
CA PHE A 59 0.32 -8.42 -6.69
C PHE A 59 -1.06 -9.08 -6.76
N PRO A 60 -1.16 -10.42 -6.61
CA PRO A 60 -2.44 -11.09 -6.61
C PRO A 60 -3.29 -10.63 -5.43
N ASN A 61 -4.60 -10.56 -5.64
CA ASN A 61 -5.57 -10.24 -4.60
C ASN A 61 -5.79 -11.48 -3.68
N THR A 62 -4.72 -11.84 -2.96
CA THR A 62 -4.65 -12.96 -2.01
C THR A 62 -3.90 -12.50 -0.76
N TRP A 63 -3.98 -13.29 0.32
CA TRP A 63 -3.23 -13.01 1.54
C TRP A 63 -1.74 -12.82 1.28
N GLU A 64 -1.11 -13.72 0.53
CA GLU A 64 0.32 -13.67 0.19
C GLU A 64 0.65 -12.46 -0.69
N GLY A 65 -0.22 -12.13 -1.63
CA GLY A 65 -0.06 -10.96 -2.49
C GLY A 65 -0.11 -9.65 -1.70
N VAL A 66 -1.02 -9.55 -0.73
CA VAL A 66 -1.12 -8.40 0.17
C VAL A 66 0.07 -8.32 1.12
N LEU A 67 0.53 -9.46 1.67
CA LEU A 67 1.75 -9.50 2.48
C LEU A 67 2.95 -8.93 1.72
N GLU A 68 3.16 -9.36 0.49
CA GLU A 68 4.28 -8.88 -0.32
C GLU A 68 4.13 -7.41 -0.69
N ALA A 69 2.92 -6.98 -1.08
CA ALA A 69 2.63 -5.56 -1.32
C ALA A 69 2.91 -4.70 -0.07
N ALA A 70 2.55 -5.20 1.13
CA ALA A 70 2.79 -4.51 2.39
C ALA A 70 4.28 -4.43 2.73
N ARG A 71 5.06 -5.47 2.46
CA ARG A 71 6.53 -5.44 2.60
C ARG A 71 7.14 -4.37 1.69
N VAL A 72 6.73 -4.36 0.43
CA VAL A 72 7.17 -3.35 -0.55
C VAL A 72 6.76 -1.96 -0.10
N ALA A 73 5.54 -1.78 0.39
CA ALA A 73 5.07 -0.52 0.93
C ALA A 73 5.80 -0.07 2.21
N GLY A 74 6.58 -0.94 2.86
CA GLY A 74 7.36 -0.64 4.06
C GLY A 74 6.58 -0.76 5.36
N ALA A 75 5.58 -1.63 5.41
CA ALA A 75 4.94 -2.03 6.66
C ALA A 75 5.91 -2.88 7.49
N LYS A 76 6.05 -2.54 8.78
CA LYS A 76 6.87 -3.31 9.73
C LYS A 76 6.20 -4.66 10.06
N PHE A 77 4.88 -4.68 10.05
CA PHE A 77 4.04 -5.85 10.30
C PHE A 77 3.14 -6.10 9.07
N PRO A 78 3.66 -6.72 7.99
CA PRO A 78 2.90 -6.96 6.76
C PRO A 78 1.63 -7.77 6.99
N GLU A 79 1.67 -8.73 7.94
CA GLU A 79 0.52 -9.55 8.33
C GLU A 79 -0.64 -8.72 8.87
N LEU A 80 -0.37 -7.57 9.50
CA LEU A 80 -1.42 -6.67 9.97
C LEU A 80 -2.16 -6.02 8.79
N VAL A 81 -1.44 -5.65 7.73
CA VAL A 81 -2.06 -5.13 6.49
C VAL A 81 -2.93 -6.19 5.84
N ALA A 82 -2.43 -7.44 5.77
CA ALA A 82 -3.21 -8.55 5.23
C ALA A 82 -4.46 -8.85 6.07
N ALA A 83 -4.36 -8.75 7.40
CA ALA A 83 -5.51 -8.90 8.29
C ALA A 83 -6.56 -7.78 8.08
N GLN A 84 -6.13 -6.53 7.90
CA GLN A 84 -7.04 -5.45 7.53
C GLN A 84 -7.72 -5.72 6.18
N TRP A 85 -6.95 -6.09 5.16
CA TRP A 85 -7.50 -6.46 3.86
C TRP A 85 -8.54 -7.59 3.96
N ALA A 86 -8.24 -8.64 4.71
CA ALA A 86 -9.16 -9.76 4.90
C ALA A 86 -10.45 -9.31 5.61
N LEU A 87 -10.35 -8.46 6.63
CA LEU A 87 -11.49 -7.97 7.40
C LEU A 87 -12.34 -6.97 6.60
N GLU A 88 -11.70 -5.96 5.99
CA GLU A 88 -12.39 -4.84 5.33
C GLU A 88 -13.02 -5.25 3.97
N SER A 89 -12.37 -6.15 3.25
CA SER A 89 -12.81 -6.57 1.92
C SER A 89 -13.32 -8.00 1.82
N SER A 90 -13.56 -8.69 2.95
CA SER A 90 -13.90 -10.12 2.95
C SER A 90 -12.95 -10.94 2.08
N TYR A 91 -11.65 -10.83 2.35
CA TYR A 91 -10.59 -11.46 1.55
C TYR A 91 -10.59 -11.01 0.08
N GLY A 92 -10.71 -9.71 -0.14
CA GLY A 92 -10.64 -9.10 -1.46
C GLY A 92 -11.89 -9.28 -2.34
N LYS A 93 -12.98 -9.80 -1.78
CA LYS A 93 -14.25 -10.03 -2.51
C LYS A 93 -15.11 -8.77 -2.60
N LEU A 94 -14.97 -7.87 -1.64
CA LEU A 94 -15.74 -6.63 -1.53
C LEU A 94 -14.80 -5.45 -1.59
N VAL A 95 -15.11 -4.46 -2.42
CA VAL A 95 -14.33 -3.22 -2.57
C VAL A 95 -15.26 -2.01 -2.57
N SER A 96 -14.81 -0.93 -1.95
CA SER A 96 -15.56 0.32 -1.85
C SER A 96 -15.05 1.36 -2.84
N GLY A 97 -15.00 1.05 -4.10
CA GLY A 97 -14.38 1.85 -5.16
C GLY A 97 -13.48 0.94 -6.01
N ARG A 98 -12.81 1.50 -6.99
CA ARG A 98 -11.90 0.69 -7.82
C ARG A 98 -10.64 0.34 -7.04
N ASN A 99 -10.38 -0.96 -6.85
CA ASN A 99 -9.21 -1.50 -6.13
C ASN A 99 -9.02 -0.91 -4.71
N ASN A 100 -10.09 -0.49 -4.06
CA ASN A 100 -10.05 0.03 -2.70
C ASN A 100 -10.49 -1.06 -1.72
N PHE A 101 -9.53 -1.80 -1.23
CA PHE A 101 -9.73 -2.97 -0.37
C PHE A 101 -9.83 -2.62 1.13
N PHE A 102 -9.66 -1.36 1.50
CA PHE A 102 -9.61 -0.92 2.89
C PHE A 102 -10.68 0.12 3.24
N GLY A 103 -11.63 0.37 2.33
CA GLY A 103 -12.68 1.35 2.56
C GLY A 103 -12.16 2.78 2.74
N LEU A 104 -11.09 3.16 2.05
CA LEU A 104 -10.43 4.45 2.21
C LEU A 104 -11.28 5.54 1.57
N LYS A 105 -11.84 6.43 2.40
CA LYS A 105 -12.69 7.53 1.97
C LYS A 105 -11.87 8.65 1.31
N GLY A 106 -12.43 9.27 0.29
CA GLY A 106 -11.81 10.39 -0.44
C GLY A 106 -12.42 10.59 -1.82
N THR A 107 -11.76 11.39 -2.65
CA THR A 107 -12.23 11.67 -4.02
C THR A 107 -12.08 10.43 -4.90
N GLY A 108 -13.17 9.93 -5.45
CA GLY A 108 -13.23 8.76 -6.32
C GLY A 108 -14.66 8.29 -6.55
N SER A 109 -14.86 6.98 -6.61
CA SER A 109 -16.17 6.37 -6.87
C SER A 109 -17.13 6.56 -5.71
N ALA A 110 -18.39 6.91 -6.04
CA ALA A 110 -19.47 6.95 -5.07
C ALA A 110 -20.00 5.53 -4.84
N THR A 111 -20.11 5.10 -3.59
CA THR A 111 -20.64 3.79 -3.23
C THR A 111 -21.69 3.94 -2.14
N THR A 112 -22.79 3.24 -2.32
CA THR A 112 -23.84 3.16 -1.29
C THR A 112 -23.43 2.14 -0.24
N THR A 113 -23.35 2.57 1.01
CA THR A 113 -22.98 1.74 2.17
C THR A 113 -23.99 1.92 3.29
N GLN A 114 -23.93 1.08 4.30
CA GLN A 114 -24.73 1.21 5.51
C GLN A 114 -23.83 1.55 6.69
N GLU A 115 -24.20 2.58 7.42
CA GLU A 115 -23.54 2.96 8.67
C GLU A 115 -24.52 2.88 9.83
N PHE A 116 -24.02 2.47 10.99
CA PHE A 116 -24.81 2.41 12.21
C PHE A 116 -24.73 3.74 12.93
N ILE A 117 -25.74 4.59 12.75
CA ILE A 117 -25.80 5.95 13.29
C ILE A 117 -27.00 6.04 14.24
N ASN A 118 -26.79 6.54 15.45
CA ASN A 118 -27.86 6.73 16.44
C ASN A 118 -28.73 5.47 16.68
N ASN A 119 -28.09 4.30 16.84
CA ASN A 119 -28.74 3.01 17.03
C ASN A 119 -29.61 2.52 15.85
N GLN A 120 -29.40 3.02 14.65
CA GLN A 120 -30.10 2.60 13.43
C GLN A 120 -29.13 2.42 12.28
N TRP A 121 -29.40 1.43 11.43
CA TRP A 121 -28.70 1.27 10.16
C TRP A 121 -29.23 2.30 9.15
N VAL A 122 -28.36 3.18 8.70
CA VAL A 122 -28.68 4.23 7.72
C VAL A 122 -27.91 3.95 6.45
N THR A 123 -28.61 3.91 5.33
CA THR A 123 -27.99 3.83 4.01
C THR A 123 -27.47 5.21 3.63
N ILE A 124 -26.18 5.31 3.41
CA ILE A 124 -25.51 6.53 2.97
C ILE A 124 -24.78 6.31 1.65
N THR A 125 -24.60 7.37 0.88
CA THR A 125 -23.69 7.37 -0.26
C THR A 125 -22.43 8.13 0.13
N ASP A 126 -21.30 7.47 0.07
CA ASP A 126 -20.00 8.04 0.38
C ASP A 126 -19.05 7.87 -0.80
N THR A 127 -17.99 8.67 -0.86
CA THR A 127 -16.99 8.58 -1.91
C THR A 127 -15.71 7.92 -1.41
N PHE A 128 -15.20 7.01 -2.21
CA PHE A 128 -14.03 6.21 -1.91
C PHE A 128 -12.96 6.42 -2.96
N ILE A 129 -11.70 6.43 -2.52
CA ILE A 129 -10.57 6.62 -3.43
C ILE A 129 -10.49 5.47 -4.43
N ASP A 130 -10.29 5.80 -5.70
CA ASP A 130 -9.99 4.83 -6.74
C ASP A 130 -8.47 4.62 -6.88
N PHE A 131 -8.05 3.37 -6.87
CA PHE A 131 -6.65 3.00 -7.06
C PHE A 131 -6.43 2.29 -8.40
N PRO A 132 -5.26 2.46 -9.04
CA PRO A 132 -4.94 1.73 -10.27
C PRO A 132 -4.81 0.22 -10.03
N ASP A 133 -4.28 -0.18 -8.87
CA ASP A 133 -3.97 -1.56 -8.52
C ASP A 133 -3.96 -1.77 -6.99
N LEU A 134 -3.81 -3.04 -6.56
CA LEU A 134 -3.71 -3.43 -5.16
C LEU A 134 -2.52 -2.75 -4.46
N LEU A 135 -1.37 -2.71 -5.12
CA LEU A 135 -0.17 -2.14 -4.52
C LEU A 135 -0.33 -0.66 -4.20
N SER A 136 -0.91 0.11 -5.11
CA SER A 136 -1.18 1.54 -4.89
C SER A 136 -2.11 1.77 -3.69
N CYS A 137 -3.12 0.90 -3.53
CA CYS A 137 -4.01 0.95 -2.38
C CYS A 137 -3.28 0.64 -1.07
N VAL A 138 -2.43 -0.40 -1.06
CA VAL A 138 -1.61 -0.78 0.10
C VAL A 138 -0.61 0.32 0.45
N ILE A 139 0.06 0.92 -0.54
CA ILE A 139 0.99 2.03 -0.29
C ILE A 139 0.27 3.20 0.39
N TYR A 140 -0.90 3.59 -0.14
CA TYR A 140 -1.67 4.67 0.46
C TYR A 140 -2.02 4.38 1.92
N LEU A 141 -2.52 3.17 2.22
CA LEU A 141 -2.81 2.75 3.60
C LEU A 141 -1.57 2.85 4.49
N VAL A 142 -0.47 2.25 4.05
CA VAL A 142 0.78 2.21 4.83
C VAL A 142 1.34 3.61 5.06
N ASP A 143 1.26 4.49 4.06
CA ASP A 143 1.75 5.86 4.17
C ASP A 143 0.95 6.70 5.16
N HIS A 144 -0.34 6.45 5.30
CA HIS A 144 -1.22 7.27 6.14
C HIS A 144 -1.42 6.70 7.56
N TRP A 145 -1.33 5.39 7.73
CA TRP A 145 -1.68 4.74 8.99
C TRP A 145 -0.54 3.95 9.64
N TYR A 146 0.45 3.51 8.86
CA TYR A 146 1.53 2.68 9.40
C TYR A 146 2.80 3.48 9.69
N LYS A 147 3.05 4.49 8.94
CA LYS A 147 4.21 5.37 9.10
C LYS A 147 3.78 6.67 9.75
N ASP A 148 4.76 7.44 10.24
CA ASP A 148 4.49 8.76 10.78
C ASP A 148 3.86 9.65 9.69
N TYR A 149 2.64 10.09 9.94
CA TYR A 149 1.89 10.95 9.04
C TYR A 149 1.12 12.00 9.85
N LYS A 150 1.46 13.27 9.65
CA LYS A 150 0.89 14.39 10.42
C LYS A 150 1.03 14.14 11.93
N GLN A 151 -0.09 14.08 12.66
CA GLN A 151 -0.13 13.81 14.09
C GLN A 151 -0.15 12.32 14.44
N TYR A 152 -0.26 11.44 13.47
CA TYR A 152 -0.28 10.00 13.68
C TYR A 152 1.13 9.45 13.78
N LYS A 153 1.37 8.63 14.79
CA LYS A 153 2.66 7.94 14.94
C LYS A 153 2.79 6.70 14.09
N GLY A 154 1.66 6.12 13.74
CA GLY A 154 1.57 4.95 12.89
C GLY A 154 1.95 3.63 13.53
N CYS A 155 1.45 2.54 12.94
CA CYS A 155 1.64 1.18 13.45
C CYS A 155 3.11 0.73 13.44
N ASN A 156 3.94 1.27 12.56
CA ASN A 156 5.36 0.90 12.46
C ASN A 156 6.20 1.30 13.69
N ASN A 157 5.68 2.18 14.56
CA ASN A 157 6.33 2.54 15.82
C ASN A 157 6.08 1.54 16.95
N ALA A 158 5.15 0.61 16.77
CA ALA A 158 4.87 -0.42 17.75
C ALA A 158 6.03 -1.41 17.91
N ALA A 159 6.16 -2.01 19.09
CA ALA A 159 7.15 -3.06 19.35
C ALA A 159 6.68 -4.41 18.78
N THR A 160 5.38 -4.72 18.86
CA THR A 160 4.77 -5.97 18.41
C THR A 160 3.61 -5.72 17.45
N ARG A 161 3.20 -6.75 16.69
CA ARG A 161 2.04 -6.69 15.79
C ARG A 161 0.73 -6.47 16.54
N GLU A 162 0.62 -6.99 17.77
CA GLU A 162 -0.56 -6.81 18.62
C GLU A 162 -0.67 -5.35 19.11
N GLU A 163 0.47 -4.73 19.43
CA GLU A 163 0.53 -3.30 19.74
C GLU A 163 0.18 -2.47 18.52
N ALA A 164 0.70 -2.83 17.34
CA ALA A 164 0.39 -2.17 16.08
C ALA A 164 -1.11 -2.20 15.77
N ALA A 165 -1.78 -3.34 15.97
CA ALA A 165 -3.22 -3.45 15.81
C ALA A 165 -4.00 -2.51 16.75
N LYS A 166 -3.53 -2.31 17.99
CA LYS A 166 -4.12 -1.37 18.94
C LYS A 166 -3.88 0.09 18.54
N TRP A 167 -2.79 0.39 17.84
CA TRP A 167 -2.55 1.74 17.31
C TRP A 167 -3.61 2.17 16.31
N LEU A 168 -4.13 1.28 15.46
CA LEU A 168 -5.20 1.60 14.53
C LEU A 168 -6.47 2.14 15.22
N ILE A 169 -6.82 1.60 16.38
CA ILE A 169 -7.94 2.13 17.17
C ILE A 169 -7.56 3.48 17.79
N LYS A 170 -6.37 3.60 18.36
CA LYS A 170 -5.86 4.84 18.97
C LYS A 170 -5.85 6.01 17.98
N GLU A 171 -5.55 5.70 16.72
CA GLU A 171 -5.48 6.67 15.62
C GLU A 171 -6.82 6.83 14.89
N ASN A 172 -7.91 6.28 15.44
CA ASN A 172 -9.26 6.35 14.90
C ASN A 172 -9.43 5.79 13.49
N TYR A 173 -8.67 4.74 13.13
CA TYR A 173 -8.91 4.01 11.89
C TYR A 173 -10.29 3.33 11.92
N ALA A 174 -10.64 2.71 13.03
CA ALA A 174 -11.91 2.05 13.26
C ALA A 174 -12.51 2.46 14.61
N THR A 175 -13.83 2.50 14.66
CA THR A 175 -14.61 2.84 15.88
C THR A 175 -15.00 1.59 16.67
N ASP A 176 -14.87 0.40 16.11
CA ASP A 176 -15.17 -0.87 16.78
C ASP A 176 -14.11 -1.16 17.85
N PRO A 177 -14.46 -1.23 19.15
CA PRO A 177 -13.51 -1.52 20.22
C PRO A 177 -12.86 -2.91 20.10
N ASN A 178 -13.51 -3.85 19.39
CA ASN A 178 -13.00 -5.20 19.14
C ASN A 178 -12.15 -5.32 17.87
N TYR A 179 -11.93 -4.23 17.15
CA TYR A 179 -11.22 -4.23 15.86
C TYR A 179 -9.82 -4.85 15.98
N ALA A 180 -9.02 -4.42 16.95
CA ALA A 180 -7.69 -4.98 17.18
C ALA A 180 -7.73 -6.48 17.48
N GLY A 181 -8.69 -6.94 18.27
CA GLY A 181 -8.87 -8.37 18.56
C GLY A 181 -9.19 -9.20 17.31
N LYS A 182 -10.03 -8.67 16.40
CA LYS A 182 -10.34 -9.32 15.12
C LYS A 182 -9.11 -9.43 14.24
N LEU A 183 -8.29 -8.38 14.16
CA LEU A 183 -7.05 -8.38 13.38
C LEU A 183 -6.04 -9.38 13.94
N ILE A 184 -5.87 -9.42 15.26
CA ILE A 184 -4.96 -10.36 15.93
C ILE A 184 -5.39 -11.80 15.64
N ALA A 185 -6.69 -12.10 15.75
CA ALA A 185 -7.20 -13.44 15.45
C ALA A 185 -6.94 -13.86 13.99
N LEU A 186 -7.07 -12.93 13.03
CA LEU A 186 -6.75 -13.18 11.62
C LEU A 186 -5.25 -13.42 11.42
N MET A 187 -4.38 -12.64 12.05
CA MET A 187 -2.94 -12.85 12.00
C MET A 187 -2.55 -14.20 12.58
N ASP A 188 -3.16 -14.60 13.69
CA ASP A 188 -2.90 -15.90 14.35
C ASP A 188 -3.40 -17.08 13.49
N GLN A 189 -4.53 -16.95 12.84
CA GLN A 189 -5.08 -17.94 11.91
C GLN A 189 -4.11 -18.22 10.75
N HIS A 190 -3.39 -17.21 10.29
CA HIS A 190 -2.43 -17.30 9.20
C HIS A 190 -0.98 -17.46 9.67
N ALA A 191 -0.73 -17.51 10.99
CA ALA A 191 0.60 -17.76 11.53
C ALA A 191 1.09 -19.17 11.12
N GLY A 192 2.20 -19.23 10.38
CA GLY A 192 2.75 -20.46 9.84
C GLY A 192 2.48 -20.69 8.35
N THR A 193 1.60 -19.88 7.72
CA THR A 193 1.44 -19.86 6.26
C THR A 193 2.35 -18.83 5.59
N ASP A 194 3.03 -17.99 6.38
CA ASP A 194 3.99 -17.03 5.88
C ASP A 194 5.17 -17.73 5.22
N PRO A 195 5.47 -17.46 3.94
CA PRO A 195 6.68 -17.99 3.34
C PRO A 195 7.89 -17.47 4.12
N PRO A 196 8.91 -18.29 4.36
CA PRO A 196 10.10 -17.87 5.09
C PRO A 196 10.67 -16.61 4.43
N VAL A 197 10.93 -15.58 5.24
CA VAL A 197 11.57 -14.35 4.79
C VAL A 197 12.89 -14.73 4.14
N LYS A 198 12.94 -14.69 2.80
CA LYS A 198 14.21 -14.91 2.09
C LYS A 198 15.18 -13.82 2.55
N PRO A 199 16.37 -14.18 3.06
CA PRO A 199 17.38 -13.17 3.36
C PRO A 199 17.59 -12.30 2.11
N ARG A 200 17.62 -10.99 2.29
CA ARG A 200 18.00 -10.09 1.19
C ARG A 200 19.38 -10.53 0.71
N GLU A 201 19.47 -11.03 -0.51
CA GLU A 201 20.76 -11.20 -1.15
C GLU A 201 21.46 -9.85 -1.12
N LYS A 202 22.62 -9.81 -0.46
CA LYS A 202 23.48 -8.63 -0.54
C LYS A 202 23.89 -8.51 -2.00
N ILE A 203 23.37 -7.49 -2.65
CA ILE A 203 23.90 -7.08 -3.96
C ILE A 203 25.30 -6.51 -3.64
N LEU A 204 26.32 -7.30 -3.99
CA LEU A 204 27.72 -6.86 -3.98
C LEU A 204 27.95 -5.91 -5.16
#